data_60d5984b776ec032a6bb36c51e657f4a
#
_entry.id   60d5984b776ec032a6bb36c51e657f4a
#
_cell.length_a   1.000
_cell.length_b   1.000
_cell.length_c   1.000
_cell.angle_alpha   90.00
_cell.angle_beta   90.00
_cell.angle_gamma   90.00
#
_symmetry.space_group_name_H-M   'P 1'
#
loop_
_entity.id
_entity.type
_entity.pdbx_description
1 polymer ?
#
loop_
_entity_poly.entity_id
_entity_poly.type
_entity_poly.pdbx_seq_one_letter_code
_entity_poly.pdbx_strand_id
1 'polypeptide(L)'
;MSELTLYRGEVFDFIDSPLNRKDAYRYFPDGALVVREGEIVDCGPFEDIKGRYTDYELVDYSGKLLMPGFIDSHIHYPQAEIIGMYGRQLLDWLEDYTFPVEQAFVSSEHADRMAPCFVSHIFGTDRQLAWLMQRYIQHPSPLSSPLRRNIICVC
;
A
#
# COMPACT_ATOMS: atom_id res chain seq x y z
N MET A 1 -15.37 18.54 -15.71
CA MET A 1 -15.88 17.14 -15.73
C MET A 1 -14.77 16.30 -15.11
N SER A 2 -15.07 15.50 -14.10
CA SER A 2 -14.08 14.63 -13.46
C SER A 2 -13.65 13.57 -14.48
N GLU A 3 -12.34 13.46 -14.71
CA GLU A 3 -11.74 12.52 -15.64
C GLU A 3 -12.00 11.09 -15.16
N LEU A 4 -12.58 10.27 -16.01
CA LEU A 4 -12.88 8.87 -15.75
C LEU A 4 -11.80 8.03 -16.42
N THR A 5 -11.09 7.21 -15.64
CA THR A 5 -10.08 6.29 -16.16
C THR A 5 -10.54 4.85 -15.99
N LEU A 6 -10.47 4.08 -17.05
CA LEU A 6 -10.77 2.67 -17.07
C LEU A 6 -9.48 1.87 -17.23
N TYR A 7 -9.12 1.09 -16.24
CA TYR A 7 -7.95 0.21 -16.24
C TYR A 7 -8.39 -1.20 -16.60
N ARG A 8 -7.94 -1.73 -17.75
CA ARG A 8 -8.19 -3.10 -18.18
C ARG A 8 -7.04 -4.01 -17.79
N GLY A 9 -7.33 -5.21 -17.30
CA GLY A 9 -6.35 -6.24 -16.96
C GLY A 9 -7.00 -7.46 -16.32
N GLU A 10 -6.19 -8.39 -15.82
CA GLU A 10 -6.69 -9.42 -14.92
C GLU A 10 -7.00 -8.75 -13.58
N VAL A 11 -8.23 -8.85 -13.08
CA VAL A 11 -8.61 -8.19 -11.84
C VAL A 11 -8.88 -9.21 -10.75
N PHE A 12 -8.20 -9.04 -9.61
CA PHE A 12 -8.41 -9.83 -8.41
C PHE A 12 -8.73 -8.90 -7.23
N ASP A 13 -9.77 -9.22 -6.47
CA ASP A 13 -10.21 -8.36 -5.37
C ASP A 13 -10.89 -9.22 -4.28
N PHE A 14 -10.94 -8.70 -3.04
CA PHE A 14 -11.65 -9.30 -1.93
C PHE A 14 -12.96 -8.55 -1.67
N ILE A 15 -14.06 -9.30 -1.56
CA ILE A 15 -15.40 -8.78 -1.24
C ILE A 15 -15.80 -9.01 0.22
N ASP A 16 -15.05 -9.84 0.93
CA ASP A 16 -15.23 -10.15 2.35
C ASP A 16 -13.92 -10.69 2.91
N SER A 17 -13.88 -10.97 4.20
CA SER A 17 -12.78 -11.68 4.83
C SER A 17 -12.80 -13.18 4.47
N PRO A 18 -11.66 -13.78 4.06
CA PRO A 18 -11.55 -15.22 3.86
C PRO A 18 -11.83 -16.04 5.14
N LEU A 19 -11.79 -15.40 6.32
CA LEU A 19 -12.17 -16.02 7.58
C LEU A 19 -13.70 -16.17 7.73
N ASN A 20 -14.47 -15.31 7.06
CA ASN A 20 -15.93 -15.33 7.11
C ASN A 20 -16.53 -16.27 6.07
N ARG A 21 -15.91 -16.30 4.88
CA ARG A 21 -16.41 -17.10 3.75
C ARG A 21 -15.28 -17.53 2.82
N LYS A 22 -15.38 -18.74 2.26
CA LYS A 22 -14.35 -19.30 1.38
C LYS A 22 -14.28 -18.61 0.00
N ASP A 23 -15.40 -18.10 -0.47
CA ASP A 23 -15.55 -17.38 -1.74
C ASP A 23 -15.52 -15.86 -1.53
N ALA A 24 -14.63 -15.39 -0.65
CA ALA A 24 -14.49 -13.99 -0.28
C ALA A 24 -13.80 -13.12 -1.34
N TYR A 25 -13.50 -13.65 -2.52
CA TYR A 25 -12.78 -12.96 -3.58
C TYR A 25 -13.54 -12.98 -4.91
N ARG A 26 -13.15 -12.07 -5.79
CA ARG A 26 -13.55 -12.06 -7.21
C ARG A 26 -12.29 -12.13 -8.07
N TYR A 27 -12.40 -12.80 -9.21
CA TYR A 27 -11.36 -12.83 -10.21
C TYR A 27 -11.96 -12.71 -11.60
N PHE A 28 -11.48 -11.74 -12.35
CA PHE A 28 -11.89 -11.48 -13.73
C PHE A 28 -10.67 -11.57 -14.64
N PRO A 29 -10.52 -12.64 -15.46
CA PRO A 29 -9.36 -12.83 -16.36
C PRO A 29 -9.22 -11.72 -17.41
N ASP A 30 -10.30 -11.09 -17.80
CA ASP A 30 -10.37 -9.86 -18.59
C ASP A 30 -11.33 -8.92 -17.87
N GLY A 31 -10.80 -8.23 -16.89
CA GLY A 31 -11.53 -7.34 -16.02
C GLY A 31 -11.23 -5.88 -16.28
N ALA A 32 -11.98 -5.02 -15.60
CA ALA A 32 -11.72 -3.60 -15.57
C ALA A 32 -12.02 -3.00 -14.19
N LEU A 33 -11.23 -1.99 -13.85
CA LEU A 33 -11.49 -1.07 -12.74
C LEU A 33 -11.81 0.30 -13.33
N VAL A 34 -12.86 0.94 -12.82
CA VAL A 34 -13.22 2.31 -13.17
C VAL A 34 -12.83 3.21 -12.02
N VAL A 35 -11.98 4.20 -12.32
CA VAL A 35 -11.49 5.16 -11.33
C VAL A 35 -11.97 6.55 -11.68
N ARG A 36 -12.48 7.26 -10.68
CA ARG A 36 -12.85 8.67 -10.75
C ARG A 36 -12.31 9.39 -9.52
N GLU A 37 -11.54 10.46 -9.75
CA GLU A 37 -10.97 11.27 -8.65
C GLU A 37 -10.13 10.45 -7.64
N GLY A 38 -9.44 9.40 -8.13
CA GLY A 38 -8.62 8.54 -7.28
C GLY A 38 -9.40 7.47 -6.50
N GLU A 39 -10.71 7.31 -6.75
CA GLU A 39 -11.54 6.29 -6.11
C GLU A 39 -12.04 5.26 -7.14
N ILE A 40 -12.00 3.97 -6.78
CA ILE A 40 -12.61 2.90 -7.58
C ILE A 40 -14.13 3.02 -7.43
N VAL A 41 -14.80 3.32 -8.54
CA VAL A 41 -16.26 3.49 -8.59
C VAL A 41 -16.98 2.26 -9.15
N ASP A 42 -16.28 1.42 -9.90
CA ASP A 42 -16.83 0.16 -10.44
C ASP A 42 -15.71 -0.86 -10.70
N CYS A 43 -16.08 -2.15 -10.73
CA CYS A 43 -15.18 -3.26 -11.00
C CYS A 43 -15.98 -4.46 -11.55
N GLY A 44 -15.50 -5.07 -12.63
CA GLY A 44 -16.17 -6.23 -13.22
C GLY A 44 -15.51 -6.72 -14.51
N PRO A 45 -16.17 -7.64 -15.24
CA PRO A 45 -15.72 -8.04 -16.57
C PRO A 45 -15.60 -6.83 -17.51
N PHE A 46 -14.54 -6.78 -18.32
CA PHE A 46 -14.23 -5.62 -19.16
C PHE A 46 -15.38 -5.27 -20.12
N GLU A 47 -15.99 -6.25 -20.78
CA GLU A 47 -17.08 -5.98 -21.73
C GLU A 47 -18.34 -5.39 -21.06
N ASP A 48 -18.63 -5.80 -19.81
CA ASP A 48 -19.75 -5.27 -19.04
C ASP A 48 -19.48 -3.83 -18.61
N ILE A 49 -18.26 -3.55 -18.17
CA ILE A 49 -17.81 -2.23 -17.75
C ILE A 49 -17.80 -1.26 -18.94
N LYS A 50 -17.17 -1.65 -20.04
CA LYS A 50 -17.07 -0.86 -21.26
C LYS A 50 -18.44 -0.44 -21.79
N GLY A 51 -19.46 -1.29 -21.65
CA GLY A 51 -20.82 -0.98 -22.09
C GLY A 51 -21.57 0.02 -21.18
N ARG A 52 -21.11 0.20 -19.93
CA ARG A 52 -21.77 1.08 -18.94
C ARG A 52 -21.23 2.52 -18.92
N TYR A 53 -20.02 2.72 -19.42
CA TYR A 53 -19.35 4.02 -19.35
C TYR A 53 -19.02 4.57 -20.72
N THR A 54 -19.10 5.89 -20.83
CA THR A 54 -18.69 6.67 -22.01
C THR A 54 -17.69 7.74 -21.55
N ASP A 55 -16.91 8.29 -22.47
CA ASP A 55 -15.98 9.40 -22.20
C ASP A 55 -14.95 9.08 -21.11
N TYR A 56 -14.24 7.95 -21.24
CA TYR A 56 -13.18 7.53 -20.34
C TYR A 56 -11.82 7.44 -21.05
N GLU A 57 -10.76 7.65 -20.31
CA GLU A 57 -9.42 7.24 -20.72
C GLU A 57 -9.27 5.74 -20.49
N LEU A 58 -8.80 4.99 -21.50
CA LEU A 58 -8.48 3.57 -21.37
C LEU A 58 -6.98 3.39 -21.12
N VAL A 59 -6.64 2.77 -19.97
CA VAL A 59 -5.29 2.30 -19.68
C VAL A 59 -5.29 0.78 -19.76
N ASP A 60 -4.58 0.22 -20.74
CA ASP A 60 -4.56 -1.21 -21.02
C ASP A 60 -3.38 -1.89 -20.34
N TYR A 61 -3.67 -2.73 -19.36
CA TYR A 61 -2.77 -3.62 -18.65
C TYR A 61 -3.06 -5.10 -18.97
N SER A 62 -3.49 -5.43 -20.19
CA SER A 62 -3.73 -6.81 -20.59
C SER A 62 -2.50 -7.69 -20.32
N GLY A 63 -2.71 -8.86 -19.68
CA GLY A 63 -1.65 -9.75 -19.24
C GLY A 63 -0.94 -9.32 -17.94
N LYS A 64 -1.50 -8.33 -17.24
CA LYS A 64 -1.09 -7.89 -15.90
C LYS A 64 -2.22 -8.10 -14.91
N LEU A 65 -1.84 -8.39 -13.66
CA LEU A 65 -2.77 -8.54 -12.56
C LEU A 65 -2.98 -7.18 -11.86
N LEU A 66 -4.21 -6.73 -11.82
CA LEU A 66 -4.67 -5.58 -11.03
C LEU A 66 -5.24 -6.11 -9.72
N MET A 67 -4.61 -5.79 -8.61
CA MET A 67 -5.02 -6.25 -7.28
C MET A 67 -4.82 -5.18 -6.22
N PRO A 68 -5.50 -5.26 -5.07
CA PRO A 68 -5.18 -4.38 -3.94
C PRO A 68 -3.73 -4.55 -3.50
N GLY A 69 -3.07 -3.44 -3.15
CA GLY A 69 -1.73 -3.49 -2.57
C GLY A 69 -1.71 -4.20 -1.22
N PHE A 70 -0.55 -4.70 -0.86
CA PHE A 70 -0.36 -5.43 0.39
C PHE A 70 -0.47 -4.50 1.60
N ILE A 71 -1.07 -5.02 2.67
CA ILE A 71 -1.16 -4.36 3.96
C ILE A 71 -0.10 -4.98 4.87
N ASP A 72 0.88 -4.17 5.28
CA ASP A 72 1.85 -4.57 6.29
C ASP A 72 1.35 -4.13 7.67
N SER A 73 0.92 -5.12 8.47
CA SER A 73 0.35 -4.89 9.79
C SER A 73 1.39 -4.81 10.91
N HIS A 74 2.69 -5.04 10.60
CA HIS A 74 3.77 -5.02 11.57
C HIS A 74 5.05 -4.47 10.94
N ILE A 75 5.26 -3.17 11.02
CA ILE A 75 6.42 -2.49 10.48
C ILE A 75 6.98 -1.47 11.47
N HIS A 76 8.31 -1.37 11.54
CA HIS A 76 9.03 -0.45 12.41
C HIS A 76 9.78 0.57 11.56
N TYR A 77 9.17 1.73 11.30
CA TYR A 77 9.80 2.74 10.47
C TYR A 77 11.14 3.27 11.02
N PRO A 78 11.39 3.34 12.36
CA PRO A 78 12.70 3.72 12.87
C PRO A 78 13.83 2.78 12.47
N GLN A 79 13.50 1.54 12.10
CA GLN A 79 14.48 0.53 11.68
C GLN A 79 14.81 0.58 10.18
N ALA A 80 14.30 1.56 9.44
CA ALA A 80 14.54 1.69 8.00
C ALA A 80 16.04 1.84 7.66
N GLU A 81 16.84 2.45 8.55
CA GLU A 81 18.27 2.64 8.34
C GLU A 81 19.09 1.36 8.52
N ILE A 82 18.53 0.32 9.12
CA ILE A 82 19.19 -0.96 9.38
C ILE A 82 18.61 -2.12 8.58
N ILE A 83 17.88 -1.83 7.51
CA ILE A 83 17.36 -2.87 6.60
C ILE A 83 18.54 -3.66 6.04
N GLY A 84 18.51 -5.00 6.25
CA GLY A 84 19.56 -5.91 5.78
C GLY A 84 20.79 -6.01 6.66
N MET A 85 20.84 -5.33 7.80
CA MET A 85 21.93 -5.51 8.78
C MET A 85 21.84 -6.88 9.43
N TYR A 86 22.98 -7.58 9.44
CA TYR A 86 23.09 -8.94 9.97
C TYR A 86 23.48 -8.93 11.45
N GLY A 87 22.77 -9.70 12.27
CA GLY A 87 23.10 -9.99 13.66
C GLY A 87 23.31 -11.48 13.88
N ARG A 88 24.21 -11.86 14.81
CA ARG A 88 24.48 -13.27 15.15
C ARG A 88 23.32 -13.90 15.91
N GLN A 89 22.79 -13.15 16.89
CA GLN A 89 21.67 -13.52 17.75
C GLN A 89 20.69 -12.35 17.81
N LEU A 90 19.42 -12.62 18.11
CA LEU A 90 18.40 -11.59 18.18
C LEU A 90 18.73 -10.49 19.20
N LEU A 91 19.20 -10.89 20.38
CA LEU A 91 19.52 -9.93 21.44
C LEU A 91 20.71 -9.05 21.06
N ASP A 92 21.77 -9.63 20.50
CA ASP A 92 22.94 -8.87 20.01
C ASP A 92 22.50 -7.88 18.93
N TRP A 93 21.62 -8.31 17.99
CA TRP A 93 21.11 -7.44 16.94
C TRP A 93 20.27 -6.28 17.49
N LEU A 94 19.46 -6.53 18.53
CA LEU A 94 18.68 -5.48 19.19
C LEU A 94 19.59 -4.45 19.87
N GLU A 95 20.64 -4.90 20.59
CA GLU A 95 21.56 -4.04 21.33
C GLU A 95 22.51 -3.27 20.40
N ASP A 96 23.04 -3.95 19.36
CA ASP A 96 24.06 -3.35 18.48
C ASP A 96 23.47 -2.42 17.43
N TYR A 97 22.24 -2.67 16.96
CA TYR A 97 21.64 -1.92 15.84
C TYR A 97 20.29 -1.30 16.19
N THR A 98 19.33 -2.06 16.70
CA THR A 98 17.94 -1.61 16.82
C THR A 98 17.78 -0.49 17.83
N PHE A 99 18.23 -0.70 19.05
CA PHE A 99 18.08 0.30 20.12
C PHE A 99 18.83 1.59 19.84
N PRO A 100 20.10 1.58 19.35
CA PRO A 100 20.78 2.80 18.95
C PRO A 100 20.05 3.60 17.86
N VAL A 101 19.56 2.92 16.83
CA VAL A 101 18.86 3.59 15.73
C VAL A 101 17.51 4.14 16.19
N GLU A 102 16.74 3.38 16.96
CA GLU A 102 15.46 3.86 17.51
C GLU A 102 15.65 5.06 18.46
N GLN A 103 16.73 5.11 19.23
CA GLN A 103 17.06 6.26 20.08
C GLN A 103 17.32 7.55 19.30
N ALA A 104 17.81 7.47 18.06
CA ALA A 104 18.01 8.63 17.22
C ALA A 104 16.70 9.38 16.91
N PHE A 105 15.57 8.71 16.97
CA PHE A 105 14.23 9.28 16.74
C PHE A 105 13.69 10.11 17.93
N VAL A 106 14.44 10.27 19.01
CA VAL A 106 14.21 11.30 20.01
C VAL A 106 14.41 12.69 19.39
N SER A 107 15.27 12.81 18.37
CA SER A 107 15.43 14.02 17.59
C SER A 107 14.33 14.16 16.57
N SER A 108 13.52 15.23 16.67
CA SER A 108 12.49 15.54 15.66
C SER A 108 13.10 15.79 14.28
N GLU A 109 14.28 16.41 14.21
CA GLU A 109 14.99 16.66 12.94
C GLU A 109 15.34 15.33 12.23
N HIS A 110 15.80 14.33 13.01
CA HIS A 110 16.06 12.99 12.45
C HIS A 110 14.77 12.32 11.96
N ALA A 111 13.70 12.36 12.76
CA ALA A 111 12.40 11.81 12.39
C ALA A 111 11.82 12.45 11.13
N ASP A 112 11.87 13.79 11.03
CA ASP A 112 11.38 14.56 9.89
C ASP A 112 12.15 14.24 8.59
N ARG A 113 13.45 13.94 8.71
CA ARG A 113 14.27 13.52 7.57
C ARG A 113 13.95 12.07 7.14
N MET A 114 13.76 11.17 8.10
CA MET A 114 13.57 9.75 7.82
C MET A 114 12.16 9.38 7.37
N ALA A 115 11.14 10.07 7.87
CA ALA A 115 9.75 9.76 7.55
C ALA A 115 9.44 9.83 6.03
N PRO A 116 9.84 10.87 5.28
CA PRO A 116 9.64 10.89 3.83
C PRO A 116 10.38 9.78 3.09
N CYS A 117 11.61 9.44 3.52
CA CYS A 117 12.38 8.35 2.92
C CYS A 117 11.67 7.01 3.10
N PHE A 118 11.17 6.74 4.31
CA PHE A 118 10.44 5.53 4.62
C PHE A 118 9.13 5.42 3.82
N VAL A 119 8.34 6.50 3.77
CA VAL A 119 7.11 6.57 2.98
C VAL A 119 7.39 6.32 1.49
N SER A 120 8.43 6.95 0.94
CA SER A 120 8.86 6.73 -0.45
C SER A 120 9.25 5.27 -0.70
N HIS A 121 9.94 4.63 0.26
CA HIS A 121 10.31 3.23 0.15
C HIS A 121 9.08 2.30 0.15
N ILE A 122 8.10 2.55 1.02
CA ILE A 122 6.84 1.79 1.05
C ILE A 122 6.11 1.89 -0.28
N PHE A 123 5.94 3.11 -0.81
CA PHE A 123 5.26 3.31 -2.10
C PHE A 123 6.04 2.68 -3.28
N GLY A 124 7.37 2.65 -3.21
CA GLY A 124 8.21 2.01 -4.23
C GLY A 124 8.24 0.48 -4.16
N THR A 125 7.66 -0.15 -3.13
CA THR A 125 7.67 -1.60 -2.93
C THR A 125 6.27 -2.23 -2.97
N ASP A 126 5.31 -1.63 -3.66
CA ASP A 126 3.93 -2.11 -3.86
C ASP A 126 3.11 -2.34 -2.57
N ARG A 127 3.51 -1.70 -1.46
CA ARG A 127 2.77 -1.76 -0.19
C ARG A 127 1.86 -0.56 -0.04
N GLN A 128 0.56 -0.80 0.01
CA GLN A 128 -0.45 0.27 0.10
C GLN A 128 -0.69 0.80 1.50
N LEU A 129 -0.52 -0.03 2.51
CA LEU A 129 -0.80 0.36 3.89
C LEU A 129 0.26 -0.27 4.81
N ALA A 130 1.07 0.57 5.42
CA ALA A 130 1.86 0.17 6.54
C ALA A 130 1.14 0.59 7.82
N TRP A 131 0.81 -0.37 8.67
CA TRP A 131 0.45 -0.07 10.05
C TRP A 131 1.74 0.27 10.79
N LEU A 132 1.96 1.56 11.01
CA LEU A 132 3.08 2.03 11.82
C LEU A 132 2.78 1.69 13.28
N MET A 133 3.31 0.58 13.76
CA MET A 133 3.44 0.35 15.20
C MET A 133 4.55 1.25 15.72
N GLN A 134 4.21 2.51 15.95
CA GLN A 134 5.07 3.40 16.70
C GLN A 134 4.99 3.00 18.17
N ARG A 135 5.92 2.20 18.63
CA ARG A 135 6.21 2.11 20.05
C ARG A 135 6.92 3.40 20.46
N TYR A 136 6.14 4.25 21.13
CA TYR A 136 6.62 5.17 22.13
C TYR A 136 7.66 6.23 21.72
N ILE A 137 7.20 7.25 21.03
CA ILE A 137 7.70 8.60 21.26
C ILE A 137 6.49 9.53 21.26
N GLN A 138 6.30 10.29 22.35
CA GLN A 138 5.22 11.26 22.52
C GLN A 138 5.46 12.50 21.64
N HIS A 139 5.34 12.34 20.33
CA HIS A 139 5.20 13.48 19.43
C HIS A 139 4.06 13.20 18.45
N PRO A 140 3.12 14.15 18.27
CA PRO A 140 2.11 14.04 17.22
C PRO A 140 2.84 14.08 15.88
N SER A 141 2.98 12.91 15.25
CA SER A 141 3.57 12.84 13.93
C SER A 141 2.62 13.49 12.91
N PRO A 142 3.14 14.22 11.91
CA PRO A 142 2.33 14.82 10.85
C PRO A 142 1.67 13.80 9.89
N LEU A 143 1.80 12.51 10.17
CA LEU A 143 1.20 11.42 9.38
C LEU A 143 -0.29 11.18 9.69
N SER A 144 -0.96 12.08 10.42
CA SER A 144 -2.40 11.99 10.71
C SER A 144 -3.32 12.43 9.56
N SER A 145 -2.80 12.72 8.37
CA SER A 145 -3.67 12.88 7.21
C SER A 145 -4.20 11.52 6.76
N PRO A 146 -5.51 11.37 6.53
CA PRO A 146 -6.05 10.13 6.01
C PRO A 146 -5.44 9.87 4.63
N LEU A 147 -4.50 8.92 4.57
CA LEU A 147 -4.07 8.34 3.31
C LEU A 147 -5.32 7.79 2.64
N ARG A 148 -5.75 8.45 1.59
CA ARG A 148 -6.94 8.06 0.83
C ARG A 148 -6.73 6.63 0.33
N ARG A 149 -7.68 5.78 0.65
CA ARG A 149 -7.79 4.39 0.21
C ARG A 149 -7.83 4.40 -1.31
N ASN A 150 -7.07 3.58 -1.97
CA ASN A 150 -7.12 3.23 -3.39
C ASN A 150 -5.86 3.61 -4.17
N ILE A 151 -4.77 2.92 -3.86
CA ILE A 151 -3.67 2.80 -4.80
C ILE A 151 -3.82 1.43 -5.49
N ILE A 152 -3.85 1.42 -6.81
CA ILE A 152 -3.88 0.21 -7.62
C ILE A 152 -2.44 -0.26 -7.77
N CYS A 153 -2.15 -1.50 -7.37
CA CYS A 153 -0.89 -2.15 -7.71
C CYS A 153 -1.03 -2.87 -9.04
N VAL A 154 -0.04 -2.70 -9.91
CA VAL A 154 0.09 -3.42 -11.18
C VAL A 154 1.30 -4.33 -11.06
N CYS A 155 1.09 -5.64 -11.09
CA CYS A 155 2.13 -6.67 -11.07
C CYS A 155 2.44 -7.22 -12.46
#